data_f204bdb46edc523fa963e430d692c83e
#
_entry.id   f204bdb46edc523fa963e430d692c83e
#
_cell.length_a   1.000
_cell.length_b   1.000
_cell.length_c   1.000
_cell.angle_alpha   90.00
_cell.angle_beta   90.00
_cell.angle_gamma   90.00
#
_symmetry.space_group_name_H-M   'P 1'
#
loop_
_entity.id
_entity.type
_entity.pdbx_description
1 polymer ?
#
loop_
_entity_poly.entity_id
_entity_poly.type
_entity_poly.pdbx_seq_one_letter_code
_entity_poly.pdbx_strand_id
1 'polypeptide(L)'
;MITKTPDALTGTRYVIEGGAEKANEEVGAPTGTTFLVRNLFYNTPARQKFLKTPVTEANAVTSVVEQLALSHPGISFKYMVNSQVKLHTSGNRNLKELVYNIYGRDIARELIEIHSESPLMTIDGFIGKPVISRGNRNFENYYVNGRYVRSKLLARAIEDGYQTSMMQHKYPFTLFYVQMDGEAVDVNVHPTKMELRFSHQEEIYRQMRDMISGALNHREQIVNVSLSSDRERKAEEKAARKEQIVVPEPFEQKRQVKEGFARQSLPVEPFPARAEECQFSRRWNEMDTAQRKRMCRFSR
;
A
#
# COMPACT_ATOMS: atom_id res chain seq x y z
N MET A 1 -12.32 10.48 27.88
CA MET A 1 -11.93 11.43 26.84
C MET A 1 -11.08 12.52 27.50
N ILE A 2 -10.01 12.97 26.84
CA ILE A 2 -9.22 14.14 27.24
C ILE A 2 -9.16 15.05 26.03
N THR A 3 -9.55 16.31 26.18
CA THR A 3 -9.60 17.24 25.04
C THR A 3 -9.14 18.63 25.44
N LYS A 4 -8.47 19.32 24.50
CA LYS A 4 -8.05 20.70 24.65
C LYS A 4 -8.12 21.41 23.30
N THR A 5 -8.71 22.60 23.25
CA THR A 5 -8.68 23.47 22.07
C THR A 5 -7.36 24.26 22.02
N PRO A 6 -6.93 24.77 20.87
CA PRO A 6 -5.71 25.57 20.75
C PRO A 6 -5.69 26.80 21.66
N ASP A 7 -6.83 27.46 21.85
CA ASP A 7 -6.96 28.72 22.55
C ASP A 7 -7.17 28.55 24.08
N ALA A 8 -7.43 27.34 24.55
CA ALA A 8 -7.63 27.08 25.98
C ALA A 8 -6.30 26.91 26.73
N LEU A 9 -6.23 27.42 27.96
CA LEU A 9 -5.09 27.21 28.87
C LEU A 9 -5.05 25.77 29.39
N THR A 10 -6.21 25.24 29.80
CA THR A 10 -6.39 23.89 30.35
C THR A 10 -7.24 23.04 29.41
N GLY A 11 -7.07 21.73 29.50
CA GLY A 11 -7.93 20.76 28.86
C GLY A 11 -8.96 20.19 29.80
N THR A 12 -9.92 19.44 29.27
CA THR A 12 -10.97 18.76 30.07
C THR A 12 -10.77 17.26 29.99
N ARG A 13 -10.76 16.59 31.15
CA ARG A 13 -10.83 15.13 31.26
C ARG A 13 -12.27 14.75 31.61
N TYR A 14 -12.92 14.01 30.71
CA TYR A 14 -14.28 13.52 30.92
C TYR A 14 -14.28 12.00 31.01
N VAL A 15 -14.87 11.44 32.07
CA VAL A 15 -14.95 9.99 32.30
C VAL A 15 -16.42 9.59 32.40
N ILE A 16 -16.83 8.63 31.57
CA ILE A 16 -18.17 8.04 31.57
C ILE A 16 -18.07 6.53 31.66
N GLU A 17 -18.88 5.91 32.51
CA GLU A 17 -18.94 4.46 32.67
C GLU A 17 -20.40 3.98 32.61
N GLY A 18 -20.73 3.11 31.65
CA GLY A 18 -22.08 2.57 31.50
C GLY A 18 -23.19 3.60 31.29
N GLY A 19 -22.84 4.78 30.77
CA GLY A 19 -23.77 5.89 30.58
C GLY A 19 -23.84 6.89 31.76
N ALA A 20 -23.18 6.59 32.90
CA ALA A 20 -23.10 7.50 34.02
C ALA A 20 -21.77 8.29 34.00
N GLU A 21 -21.88 9.61 34.15
CA GLU A 21 -20.72 10.50 34.34
C GLU A 21 -20.02 10.17 35.66
N LYS A 22 -18.69 10.00 35.62
CA LYS A 22 -17.84 9.70 36.77
C LYS A 22 -16.94 10.86 37.15
N ALA A 23 -16.42 11.56 36.16
CA ALA A 23 -15.56 12.72 36.39
C ALA A 23 -15.63 13.69 35.22
N ASN A 24 -15.57 14.99 35.57
CA ASN A 24 -15.39 16.09 34.63
C ASN A 24 -14.44 17.09 35.30
N GLU A 25 -13.16 17.02 34.89
CA GLU A 25 -12.07 17.70 35.59
C GLU A 25 -11.25 18.53 34.61
N GLU A 26 -10.72 19.66 35.07
CA GLU A 26 -9.69 20.38 34.33
C GLU A 26 -8.33 19.70 34.49
N VAL A 27 -7.61 19.50 33.36
CA VAL A 27 -6.31 18.85 33.37
C VAL A 27 -5.35 19.53 32.39
N GLY A 28 -4.04 19.41 32.66
CA GLY A 28 -3.02 19.75 31.68
C GLY A 28 -3.04 18.73 30.54
N ALA A 29 -3.27 19.15 29.30
CA ALA A 29 -3.30 18.29 28.14
C ALA A 29 -2.70 18.99 26.91
N PRO A 30 -2.13 18.25 25.94
CA PRO A 30 -1.79 18.81 24.63
C PRO A 30 -3.06 19.17 23.86
N THR A 31 -2.93 20.07 22.89
CA THR A 31 -4.02 20.41 21.96
C THR A 31 -4.45 19.19 21.18
N GLY A 32 -5.77 18.98 21.10
CA GLY A 32 -6.36 17.83 20.41
C GLY A 32 -7.27 17.02 21.32
N THR A 33 -7.70 15.84 20.86
CA THR A 33 -8.62 14.97 21.60
C THR A 33 -8.10 13.55 21.67
N THR A 34 -8.06 13.00 22.88
CA THR A 34 -7.69 11.61 23.15
C THR A 34 -8.91 10.84 23.66
N PHE A 35 -9.29 9.78 22.97
CA PHE A 35 -10.31 8.83 23.41
C PHE A 35 -9.63 7.57 23.98
N LEU A 36 -10.05 7.18 25.18
CA LEU A 36 -9.62 5.95 25.86
C LEU A 36 -10.86 5.09 26.08
N VAL A 37 -10.98 4.01 25.33
CA VAL A 37 -12.08 3.06 25.45
C VAL A 37 -11.54 1.76 26.06
N ARG A 38 -12.12 1.33 27.19
CA ARG A 38 -11.71 0.14 27.93
C ARG A 38 -12.94 -0.74 28.21
N ASN A 39 -12.73 -2.04 28.36
CA ASN A 39 -13.78 -3.00 28.71
C ASN A 39 -15.03 -2.87 27.82
N LEU A 40 -14.83 -2.83 26.51
CA LEU A 40 -15.90 -2.68 25.53
C LEU A 40 -17.00 -3.74 25.77
N PHE A 41 -18.27 -3.28 25.81
CA PHE A 41 -19.44 -4.12 26.08
C PHE A 41 -19.56 -4.74 27.47
N TYR A 42 -18.83 -4.26 28.49
CA TYR A 42 -18.93 -4.79 29.86
C TYR A 42 -20.36 -4.77 30.41
N ASN A 43 -21.16 -3.76 30.06
CA ASN A 43 -22.55 -3.58 30.46
C ASN A 43 -23.57 -4.11 29.44
N THR A 44 -23.13 -4.74 28.37
CA THR A 44 -23.97 -5.33 27.31
C THR A 44 -23.50 -6.74 26.96
N PRO A 45 -23.72 -7.74 27.87
CA PRO A 45 -23.17 -9.09 27.71
C PRO A 45 -23.66 -9.79 26.45
N ALA A 46 -24.84 -9.46 25.93
CA ALA A 46 -25.34 -9.96 24.65
C ALA A 46 -24.41 -9.56 23.49
N ARG A 47 -23.97 -8.28 23.43
CA ARG A 47 -23.01 -7.82 22.41
C ARG A 47 -21.61 -8.40 22.61
N GLN A 48 -21.17 -8.54 23.86
CA GLN A 48 -19.88 -9.14 24.19
C GLN A 48 -19.74 -10.57 23.66
N LYS A 49 -20.82 -11.37 23.68
CA LYS A 49 -20.85 -12.74 23.15
C LYS A 49 -20.64 -12.82 21.63
N PHE A 50 -20.90 -11.74 20.88
CA PHE A 50 -20.69 -11.67 19.43
C PHE A 50 -19.26 -11.28 19.04
N LEU A 51 -18.42 -10.84 19.99
CA LEU A 51 -17.02 -10.57 19.71
C LEU A 51 -16.31 -11.87 19.31
N LYS A 52 -15.58 -11.77 18.22
CA LYS A 52 -14.75 -12.86 17.69
C LYS A 52 -13.41 -12.92 18.44
N THR A 53 -12.48 -13.70 17.95
CA THR A 53 -11.13 -13.75 18.51
C THR A 53 -10.45 -12.37 18.39
N PRO A 54 -9.54 -12.00 19.32
CA PRO A 54 -8.84 -10.72 19.28
C PRO A 54 -8.13 -10.44 17.93
N VAL A 55 -7.60 -11.50 17.30
CA VAL A 55 -6.95 -11.39 15.98
C VAL A 55 -7.97 -11.03 14.90
N THR A 56 -9.14 -11.67 14.91
CA THR A 56 -10.22 -11.40 13.94
C THR A 56 -10.76 -9.98 14.08
N GLU A 57 -10.96 -9.53 15.32
CA GLU A 57 -11.40 -8.15 15.60
C GLU A 57 -10.33 -7.14 15.19
N ALA A 58 -9.06 -7.39 15.48
CA ALA A 58 -7.96 -6.53 15.05
C ALA A 58 -7.88 -6.41 13.52
N ASN A 59 -8.09 -7.51 12.78
CA ASN A 59 -8.14 -7.47 11.32
C ASN A 59 -9.32 -6.65 10.80
N ALA A 60 -10.49 -6.75 11.43
CA ALA A 60 -11.66 -5.95 11.06
C ALA A 60 -11.39 -4.45 11.31
N VAL A 61 -10.77 -4.09 12.43
CA VAL A 61 -10.37 -2.71 12.73
C VAL A 61 -9.32 -2.22 11.72
N THR A 62 -8.33 -3.06 11.39
CA THR A 62 -7.32 -2.73 10.37
C THR A 62 -7.98 -2.34 9.05
N SER A 63 -8.91 -3.15 8.55
CA SER A 63 -9.62 -2.85 7.29
C SER A 63 -10.39 -1.52 7.33
N VAL A 64 -11.01 -1.19 8.48
CA VAL A 64 -11.70 0.10 8.64
C VAL A 64 -10.71 1.26 8.65
N VAL A 65 -9.57 1.12 9.34
CA VAL A 65 -8.53 2.16 9.38
C VAL A 65 -7.91 2.37 7.99
N GLU A 66 -7.66 1.31 7.24
CA GLU A 66 -7.17 1.39 5.85
C GLU A 66 -8.17 2.13 4.95
N GLN A 67 -9.47 1.82 5.05
CA GLN A 67 -10.52 2.51 4.32
C GLN A 67 -10.62 4.01 4.69
N LEU A 68 -10.49 4.35 5.98
CA LEU A 68 -10.47 5.73 6.43
C LEU A 68 -9.23 6.48 5.93
N ALA A 69 -8.05 5.86 5.96
CA ALA A 69 -6.83 6.45 5.45
C ALA A 69 -6.94 6.73 3.94
N LEU A 70 -7.50 5.79 3.18
CA LEU A 70 -7.77 5.97 1.74
C LEU A 70 -8.80 7.07 1.49
N SER A 71 -9.85 7.20 2.30
CA SER A 71 -10.86 8.24 2.12
C SER A 71 -10.36 9.64 2.43
N HIS A 72 -9.30 9.77 3.25
CA HIS A 72 -8.75 11.04 3.70
C HIS A 72 -7.22 11.13 3.47
N PRO A 73 -6.76 11.18 2.22
CA PRO A 73 -5.32 11.13 1.91
C PRO A 73 -4.55 12.36 2.42
N GLY A 74 -5.24 13.43 2.81
CA GLY A 74 -4.65 14.63 3.43
C GLY A 74 -4.46 14.53 4.94
N ILE A 75 -4.84 13.40 5.57
CA ILE A 75 -4.69 13.19 7.01
C ILE A 75 -3.63 12.12 7.26
N SER A 76 -2.71 12.40 8.19
CA SER A 76 -1.73 11.41 8.64
C SER A 76 -2.38 10.46 9.64
N PHE A 77 -2.34 9.16 9.35
CA PHE A 77 -2.82 8.09 10.22
C PHE A 77 -1.65 7.30 10.78
N LYS A 78 -1.66 7.04 12.07
CA LYS A 78 -0.76 6.09 12.73
C LYS A 78 -1.60 5.07 13.48
N TYR A 79 -1.60 3.83 12.98
CA TYR A 79 -2.34 2.71 13.57
C TYR A 79 -1.39 1.68 14.17
N MET A 80 -1.65 1.29 15.40
CA MET A 80 -0.82 0.37 16.16
C MET A 80 -1.66 -0.77 16.74
N VAL A 81 -1.15 -1.98 16.71
CA VAL A 81 -1.72 -3.17 17.35
C VAL A 81 -0.66 -3.79 18.25
N ASN A 82 -0.95 -3.96 19.52
CA ASN A 82 -0.02 -4.50 20.51
C ASN A 82 1.36 -3.79 20.46
N SER A 83 1.34 -2.46 20.46
CA SER A 83 2.54 -1.60 20.38
C SER A 83 3.33 -1.68 19.07
N GLN A 84 2.90 -2.48 18.10
CA GLN A 84 3.50 -2.54 16.76
C GLN A 84 2.76 -1.62 15.80
N VAL A 85 3.49 -0.79 15.05
CA VAL A 85 2.93 0.05 14.00
C VAL A 85 2.52 -0.84 12.82
N LYS A 86 1.23 -0.84 12.48
CA LYS A 86 0.68 -1.58 11.33
C LYS A 86 0.48 -0.69 10.12
N LEU A 87 0.09 0.57 10.33
CA LEU A 87 -0.08 1.55 9.27
C LEU A 87 0.47 2.90 9.75
N HIS A 88 1.19 3.57 8.89
CA HIS A 88 1.59 4.97 9.09
C HIS A 88 1.55 5.68 7.74
N THR A 89 0.71 6.71 7.62
CA THR A 89 0.56 7.53 6.41
C THR A 89 1.06 8.94 6.65
N SER A 90 1.61 9.56 5.61
CA SER A 90 2.19 10.91 5.69
C SER A 90 1.14 12.03 5.72
N GLY A 91 -0.05 11.81 5.13
CA GLY A 91 -1.07 12.86 4.98
C GLY A 91 -0.73 13.91 3.91
N ASN A 92 0.15 13.59 2.97
CA ASN A 92 0.65 14.48 1.92
C ASN A 92 -0.25 14.51 0.65
N ARG A 93 -1.42 13.89 0.68
CA ARG A 93 -2.35 13.71 -0.46
C ARG A 93 -1.79 12.89 -1.63
N ASN A 94 -0.63 12.26 -1.48
CA ASN A 94 -0.08 11.39 -2.52
C ASN A 94 -0.75 10.01 -2.47
N LEU A 95 -1.74 9.80 -3.33
CA LEU A 95 -2.52 8.57 -3.39
C LEU A 95 -1.67 7.34 -3.74
N LYS A 96 -0.68 7.50 -4.62
CA LYS A 96 0.20 6.41 -5.04
C LYS A 96 1.09 5.92 -3.90
N GLU A 97 1.62 6.85 -3.09
CA GLU A 97 2.35 6.54 -1.86
C GLU A 97 1.44 5.85 -0.84
N LEU A 98 0.21 6.33 -0.70
CA LEU A 98 -0.77 5.75 0.20
C LEU A 98 -1.12 4.31 -0.19
N VAL A 99 -1.34 4.03 -1.47
CA VAL A 99 -1.56 2.67 -1.98
C VAL A 99 -0.33 1.79 -1.75
N TYR A 100 0.88 2.34 -1.94
CA TYR A 100 2.13 1.63 -1.66
C TYR A 100 2.23 1.22 -0.18
N ASN A 101 1.88 2.12 0.75
CA ASN A 101 1.94 1.87 2.19
C ASN A 101 0.90 0.84 2.67
N ILE A 102 -0.28 0.77 2.03
CA ILE A 102 -1.37 -0.13 2.42
C ILE A 102 -1.27 -1.48 1.69
N TYR A 103 -1.08 -1.48 0.38
CA TYR A 103 -1.17 -2.67 -0.45
C TYR A 103 0.18 -3.21 -0.94
N GLY A 104 1.26 -2.45 -0.70
CA GLY A 104 2.61 -2.84 -1.06
C GLY A 104 3.05 -2.44 -2.48
N ARG A 105 4.33 -2.71 -2.75
CA ARG A 105 5.02 -2.31 -3.97
C ARG A 105 4.43 -2.92 -5.24
N ASP A 106 4.08 -4.20 -5.18
CA ASP A 106 3.65 -4.95 -6.36
C ASP A 106 2.33 -4.41 -6.93
N ILE A 107 1.41 -4.00 -6.06
CA ILE A 107 0.15 -3.37 -6.46
C ILE A 107 0.41 -1.94 -6.95
N ALA A 108 1.15 -1.14 -6.19
CA ALA A 108 1.38 0.26 -6.52
C ALA A 108 2.11 0.48 -7.87
N ARG A 109 2.91 -0.50 -8.31
CA ARG A 109 3.63 -0.47 -9.59
C ARG A 109 2.71 -0.69 -10.80
N GLU A 110 1.69 -1.49 -10.63
CA GLU A 110 0.81 -1.93 -11.72
C GLU A 110 -0.50 -1.13 -11.77
N LEU A 111 -0.50 0.08 -11.20
CA LEU A 111 -1.63 1.00 -11.25
C LEU A 111 -1.63 1.84 -12.51
N ILE A 112 -2.83 2.10 -13.01
CA ILE A 112 -3.13 3.06 -14.07
C ILE A 112 -3.93 4.17 -13.43
N GLU A 113 -3.44 5.39 -13.51
CA GLU A 113 -4.16 6.58 -13.07
C GLU A 113 -5.26 6.90 -14.07
N ILE A 114 -6.43 7.26 -13.56
CA ILE A 114 -7.57 7.65 -14.36
C ILE A 114 -8.19 8.93 -13.81
N HIS A 115 -8.62 9.75 -14.75
CA HIS A 115 -9.38 10.95 -14.51
C HIS A 115 -10.47 11.05 -15.57
N SER A 116 -11.71 11.33 -15.16
CA SER A 116 -12.84 11.50 -16.05
C SER A 116 -13.79 12.53 -15.51
N GLU A 117 -14.11 13.53 -16.30
CA GLU A 117 -15.10 14.56 -15.98
C GLU A 117 -16.33 14.44 -16.89
N SER A 118 -17.49 14.57 -16.30
CA SER A 118 -18.77 14.67 -17.00
C SER A 118 -19.71 15.62 -16.27
N PRO A 119 -20.81 16.03 -16.89
CA PRO A 119 -21.82 16.86 -16.22
C PRO A 119 -22.44 16.22 -14.96
N LEU A 120 -22.41 14.89 -14.86
CA LEU A 120 -23.00 14.14 -13.73
C LEU A 120 -22.00 13.85 -12.61
N MET A 121 -20.73 13.59 -12.95
CA MET A 121 -19.73 13.20 -11.96
C MET A 121 -18.32 13.42 -12.45
N THR A 122 -17.42 13.66 -11.50
CA THR A 122 -15.98 13.60 -11.70
C THR A 122 -15.44 12.35 -11.01
N ILE A 123 -14.60 11.59 -11.70
CA ILE A 123 -13.96 10.37 -11.19
C ILE A 123 -12.46 10.54 -11.25
N ASP A 124 -11.83 10.41 -10.10
CA ASP A 124 -10.37 10.38 -9.95
C ASP A 124 -9.94 9.07 -9.31
N GLY A 125 -8.77 8.56 -9.64
CA GLY A 125 -8.22 7.42 -8.93
C GLY A 125 -7.34 6.50 -9.75
N PHE A 126 -7.38 5.22 -9.37
CA PHE A 126 -6.52 4.20 -9.97
C PHE A 126 -7.31 2.94 -10.31
N ILE A 127 -6.93 2.34 -11.44
CA ILE A 127 -7.28 0.97 -11.78
C ILE A 127 -6.01 0.12 -11.84
N GLY A 128 -6.11 -1.14 -11.47
CA GLY A 128 -5.02 -2.10 -11.57
C GLY A 128 -4.99 -2.80 -12.91
N LYS A 129 -3.81 -3.06 -13.44
CA LYS A 129 -3.68 -3.95 -14.60
C LYS A 129 -4.22 -5.35 -14.29
N PRO A 130 -4.69 -6.11 -15.27
CA PRO A 130 -5.24 -7.46 -15.07
C PRO A 130 -4.33 -8.42 -14.30
N VAL A 131 -3.01 -8.22 -14.36
CA VAL A 131 -2.00 -9.04 -13.67
C VAL A 131 -2.15 -9.05 -12.15
N ILE A 132 -2.68 -7.97 -11.55
CA ILE A 132 -2.90 -7.87 -10.10
C ILE A 132 -4.33 -8.22 -9.67
N SER A 133 -5.14 -8.81 -10.57
CA SER A 133 -6.51 -9.22 -10.25
C SER A 133 -6.56 -10.30 -9.16
N ARG A 134 -7.67 -10.33 -8.41
CA ARG A 134 -7.87 -11.24 -7.26
C ARG A 134 -9.13 -12.10 -7.44
N GLY A 135 -9.24 -13.17 -6.65
CA GLY A 135 -10.44 -14.02 -6.62
C GLY A 135 -11.59 -13.46 -5.76
N ASN A 136 -11.43 -12.27 -5.20
CA ASN A 136 -12.45 -11.59 -4.38
C ASN A 136 -12.42 -10.08 -4.61
N ARG A 137 -13.49 -9.38 -4.19
CA ARG A 137 -13.67 -7.93 -4.36
C ARG A 137 -13.06 -7.08 -3.24
N ASN A 138 -12.12 -7.61 -2.44
CA ASN A 138 -11.55 -6.86 -1.31
C ASN A 138 -10.68 -5.68 -1.73
N PHE A 139 -10.26 -5.62 -2.98
CA PHE A 139 -9.44 -4.56 -3.55
C PHE A 139 -10.24 -3.56 -4.41
N GLU A 140 -11.57 -3.65 -4.37
CA GLU A 140 -12.46 -2.69 -4.98
C GLU A 140 -12.87 -1.64 -3.95
N ASN A 141 -12.30 -0.44 -4.05
CA ASN A 141 -12.56 0.66 -3.13
C ASN A 141 -13.20 1.83 -3.88
N TYR A 142 -14.40 2.22 -3.46
CA TYR A 142 -15.13 3.36 -4.04
C TYR A 142 -15.47 4.37 -2.95
N TYR A 143 -15.19 5.62 -3.23
CA TYR A 143 -15.51 6.74 -2.35
C TYR A 143 -16.40 7.72 -3.12
N VAL A 144 -17.64 7.91 -2.67
CA VAL A 144 -18.56 8.88 -3.23
C VAL A 144 -18.69 10.05 -2.25
N ASN A 145 -18.33 11.26 -2.71
CA ASN A 145 -18.30 12.46 -1.88
C ASN A 145 -17.56 12.24 -0.55
N GLY A 146 -16.41 11.55 -0.59
CA GLY A 146 -15.56 11.23 0.56
C GLY A 146 -16.04 10.05 1.43
N ARG A 147 -17.16 9.39 1.10
CA ARG A 147 -17.66 8.22 1.83
C ARG A 147 -17.28 6.92 1.14
N TYR A 148 -16.77 5.96 1.89
CA TYR A 148 -16.61 4.59 1.43
C TYR A 148 -17.98 3.96 1.16
N VAL A 149 -18.15 3.39 -0.04
CA VAL A 149 -19.42 2.78 -0.44
C VAL A 149 -19.21 1.40 -1.05
N ARG A 150 -20.26 0.58 -0.97
CA ARG A 150 -20.36 -0.68 -1.69
C ARG A 150 -21.57 -0.60 -2.61
N SER A 151 -21.33 -0.47 -3.90
CA SER A 151 -22.40 -0.36 -4.89
C SER A 151 -22.31 -1.50 -5.89
N LYS A 152 -23.41 -2.24 -6.04
CA LYS A 152 -23.53 -3.29 -7.06
C LYS A 152 -23.46 -2.71 -8.48
N LEU A 153 -23.97 -1.49 -8.66
CA LEU A 153 -23.92 -0.79 -9.93
C LEU A 153 -22.48 -0.50 -10.36
N LEU A 154 -21.71 0.11 -9.45
CA LEU A 154 -20.31 0.43 -9.71
C LEU A 154 -19.47 -0.83 -9.92
N ALA A 155 -19.65 -1.84 -9.06
CA ALA A 155 -18.95 -3.12 -9.20
C ALA A 155 -19.21 -3.76 -10.58
N ARG A 156 -20.46 -3.81 -11.02
CA ARG A 156 -20.82 -4.34 -12.34
C ARG A 156 -20.23 -3.52 -13.49
N ALA A 157 -20.31 -2.19 -13.41
CA ALA A 157 -19.72 -1.32 -14.43
C ALA A 157 -18.20 -1.54 -14.57
N ILE A 158 -17.50 -1.73 -13.44
CA ILE A 158 -16.08 -2.03 -13.41
C ILE A 158 -15.80 -3.40 -14.04
N GLU A 159 -16.48 -4.45 -13.59
CA GLU A 159 -16.31 -5.79 -14.11
C GLU A 159 -16.54 -5.84 -15.64
N ASP A 160 -17.60 -5.20 -16.12
CA ASP A 160 -17.92 -5.11 -17.54
C ASP A 160 -16.88 -4.26 -18.33
N GLY A 161 -16.29 -3.23 -17.69
CA GLY A 161 -15.18 -2.46 -18.28
C GLY A 161 -13.89 -3.26 -18.45
N TYR A 162 -13.68 -4.28 -17.61
CA TYR A 162 -12.54 -5.21 -17.69
C TYR A 162 -12.83 -6.48 -18.51
N GLN A 163 -14.05 -6.67 -19.02
CA GLN A 163 -14.50 -7.94 -19.61
C GLN A 163 -13.57 -8.49 -20.70
N THR A 164 -13.00 -7.60 -21.53
CA THR A 164 -12.09 -8.00 -22.63
C THR A 164 -10.66 -8.31 -22.17
N SER A 165 -10.27 -7.79 -21.01
CA SER A 165 -8.86 -7.81 -20.53
C SER A 165 -8.63 -8.77 -19.37
N MET A 166 -9.69 -9.33 -18.77
CA MET A 166 -9.58 -10.11 -17.54
C MET A 166 -10.35 -11.44 -17.63
N MET A 167 -9.81 -12.47 -16.97
CA MET A 167 -10.46 -13.79 -16.88
C MET A 167 -11.72 -13.72 -16.02
N GLN A 168 -12.70 -14.58 -16.33
CA GLN A 168 -13.91 -14.73 -15.51
C GLN A 168 -13.56 -15.05 -14.04
N HIS A 169 -14.40 -14.56 -13.12
CA HIS A 169 -14.22 -14.72 -11.66
C HIS A 169 -12.95 -14.11 -11.08
N LYS A 170 -12.35 -13.17 -11.78
CA LYS A 170 -11.30 -12.30 -11.27
C LYS A 170 -11.85 -10.89 -11.10
N TYR A 171 -11.37 -10.22 -10.04
CA TYR A 171 -11.78 -8.87 -9.67
C TYR A 171 -10.57 -7.95 -9.70
N PRO A 172 -10.67 -6.78 -10.31
CA PRO A 172 -9.55 -5.86 -10.43
C PRO A 172 -9.24 -5.17 -9.10
N PHE A 173 -8.06 -4.59 -9.00
CA PHE A 173 -7.81 -3.53 -8.03
C PHE A 173 -8.43 -2.23 -8.55
N THR A 174 -9.23 -1.57 -7.72
CA THR A 174 -9.79 -0.25 -8.04
C THR A 174 -9.79 0.65 -6.82
N LEU A 175 -9.49 1.93 -7.03
CA LEU A 175 -9.55 2.98 -6.04
C LEU A 175 -10.14 4.21 -6.72
N PHE A 176 -11.43 4.48 -6.49
CA PHE A 176 -12.15 5.59 -7.12
C PHE A 176 -12.63 6.60 -6.10
N TYR A 177 -12.40 7.85 -6.42
CA TYR A 177 -13.01 9.01 -5.78
C TYR A 177 -14.00 9.61 -6.77
N VAL A 178 -15.28 9.44 -6.47
CA VAL A 178 -16.38 9.94 -7.29
C VAL A 178 -16.96 11.16 -6.61
N GLN A 179 -16.91 12.28 -7.29
CA GLN A 179 -17.56 13.51 -6.87
C GLN A 179 -18.80 13.72 -7.74
N MET A 180 -19.94 13.95 -7.10
CA MET A 180 -21.20 14.18 -7.79
C MET A 180 -22.12 15.04 -6.93
N ASP A 181 -23.14 15.63 -7.59
CA ASP A 181 -24.11 16.44 -6.91
C ASP A 181 -24.84 15.64 -5.82
N GLY A 182 -25.08 16.27 -4.66
CA GLY A 182 -25.80 15.67 -3.56
C GLY A 182 -27.24 15.25 -3.88
N GLU A 183 -27.88 15.93 -4.82
CA GLU A 183 -29.23 15.58 -5.29
C GLU A 183 -29.27 14.33 -6.19
N ALA A 184 -28.14 13.99 -6.80
CA ALA A 184 -28.02 12.78 -7.63
C ALA A 184 -27.80 11.49 -6.83
N VAL A 185 -27.57 11.60 -5.49
CA VAL A 185 -27.22 10.47 -4.61
C VAL A 185 -28.06 10.45 -3.35
N ASP A 186 -28.85 9.41 -3.17
CA ASP A 186 -29.51 9.14 -1.89
C ASP A 186 -28.64 8.26 -1.02
N VAL A 187 -28.20 8.81 0.11
CA VAL A 187 -27.32 8.16 1.09
C VAL A 187 -28.13 7.41 2.17
N ASN A 188 -29.41 7.72 2.32
CA ASN A 188 -30.25 7.19 3.41
C ASN A 188 -30.95 5.88 3.04
N VAL A 189 -30.25 4.97 2.37
CA VAL A 189 -30.80 3.68 1.92
C VAL A 189 -30.64 2.57 2.97
N HIS A 190 -29.52 2.59 3.71
CA HIS A 190 -29.18 1.53 4.68
C HIS A 190 -28.62 2.13 5.99
N PRO A 191 -28.87 1.52 7.19
CA PRO A 191 -28.35 2.01 8.44
C PRO A 191 -26.83 2.19 8.49
N THR A 192 -26.07 1.36 7.81
CA THR A 192 -24.60 1.46 7.69
C THR A 192 -24.14 2.56 6.74
N LYS A 193 -25.06 3.14 5.93
CA LYS A 193 -24.76 4.17 4.92
C LYS A 193 -23.66 3.78 3.92
N MET A 194 -23.43 2.49 3.74
CA MET A 194 -22.48 1.97 2.75
C MET A 194 -23.11 1.74 1.39
N GLU A 195 -24.44 1.65 1.32
CA GLU A 195 -25.19 1.50 0.08
C GLU A 195 -25.77 2.86 -0.32
N LEU A 196 -25.62 3.19 -1.60
CA LEU A 196 -26.14 4.41 -2.19
C LEU A 196 -27.14 4.06 -3.31
N ARG A 197 -28.14 4.92 -3.48
CA ARG A 197 -29.01 4.90 -4.65
C ARG A 197 -28.67 6.09 -5.53
N PHE A 198 -28.39 5.84 -6.79
CA PHE A 198 -28.08 6.86 -7.79
C PHE A 198 -29.34 7.17 -8.62
N SER A 199 -29.55 8.46 -8.95
CA SER A 199 -30.68 8.89 -9.77
C SER A 199 -30.48 8.52 -11.25
N HIS A 200 -29.24 8.61 -11.78
CA HIS A 200 -28.90 8.38 -13.19
C HIS A 200 -28.06 7.10 -13.38
N GLN A 201 -28.61 5.95 -12.99
CA GLN A 201 -27.86 4.69 -12.90
C GLN A 201 -27.25 4.24 -14.24
N GLU A 202 -28.00 4.35 -15.33
CA GLU A 202 -27.57 3.95 -16.68
C GLU A 202 -26.38 4.78 -17.19
N GLU A 203 -26.43 6.09 -16.98
CA GLU A 203 -25.39 7.01 -17.43
C GLU A 203 -24.11 6.83 -16.64
N ILE A 204 -24.21 6.70 -15.30
CA ILE A 204 -23.10 6.40 -14.40
C ILE A 204 -22.45 5.07 -14.79
N TYR A 205 -23.26 4.04 -15.04
CA TYR A 205 -22.77 2.73 -15.48
C TYR A 205 -22.00 2.82 -16.78
N ARG A 206 -22.55 3.46 -17.82
CA ARG A 206 -21.92 3.61 -19.14
C ARG A 206 -20.61 4.38 -19.03
N GLN A 207 -20.63 5.53 -18.37
CA GLN A 207 -19.45 6.38 -18.21
C GLN A 207 -18.32 5.62 -17.52
N MET A 208 -18.59 4.92 -16.42
CA MET A 208 -17.58 4.16 -15.70
C MET A 208 -17.02 3.00 -16.53
N ARG A 209 -17.87 2.23 -17.19
CA ARG A 209 -17.47 1.13 -18.08
C ARG A 209 -16.57 1.63 -19.20
N ASP A 210 -17.01 2.69 -19.92
CA ASP A 210 -16.32 3.21 -21.09
C ASP A 210 -14.97 3.86 -20.72
N MET A 211 -14.91 4.55 -19.57
CA MET A 211 -13.68 5.10 -19.02
C MET A 211 -12.65 4.00 -18.74
N ILE A 212 -13.06 2.90 -18.09
CA ILE A 212 -12.17 1.79 -17.73
C ILE A 212 -11.68 1.08 -19.00
N SER A 213 -12.62 0.74 -19.91
CA SER A 213 -12.29 0.11 -21.18
C SER A 213 -11.35 0.98 -22.01
N GLY A 214 -11.58 2.29 -22.07
CA GLY A 214 -10.68 3.24 -22.74
C GLY A 214 -9.30 3.30 -22.11
N ALA A 215 -9.19 3.34 -20.78
CA ALA A 215 -7.92 3.39 -20.08
C ALA A 215 -7.06 2.11 -20.24
N LEU A 216 -7.72 0.95 -20.34
CA LEU A 216 -7.03 -0.32 -20.60
C LEU A 216 -6.54 -0.42 -22.05
N ASN A 217 -7.38 -0.03 -23.03
CA ASN A 217 -7.04 -0.11 -24.44
C ASN A 217 -5.98 0.92 -24.87
N HIS A 218 -5.96 2.10 -24.27
CA HIS A 218 -4.99 3.15 -24.62
C HIS A 218 -3.52 2.77 -24.36
N ARG A 219 -3.28 1.87 -23.42
CA ARG A 219 -1.91 1.46 -23.04
C ARG A 219 -1.33 0.33 -23.90
N GLU A 220 -2.16 -0.45 -24.56
CA GLU A 220 -1.66 -1.49 -25.49
C GLU A 220 -1.02 -0.88 -26.75
N GLN A 221 -1.38 0.36 -27.11
CA GLN A 221 -0.84 1.04 -28.29
C GLN A 221 0.49 1.77 -28.05
N ILE A 222 0.92 2.01 -26.79
CA ILE A 222 2.13 2.80 -26.48
C ILE A 222 3.40 1.93 -26.28
N VAL A 223 3.27 0.61 -26.16
CA VAL A 223 4.42 -0.27 -25.88
C VAL A 223 5.36 -0.49 -27.08
N ASN A 224 5.00 -0.10 -28.29
CA ASN A 224 5.77 -0.42 -29.50
C ASN A 224 6.80 0.64 -29.98
N VAL A 225 7.01 1.74 -29.27
CA VAL A 225 7.89 2.84 -29.78
C VAL A 225 9.23 2.96 -29.04
N SER A 226 9.44 2.33 -27.88
CA SER A 226 10.67 2.55 -27.11
C SER A 226 11.81 1.56 -27.33
N LEU A 227 11.62 0.50 -28.10
CA LEU A 227 12.67 -0.51 -28.33
C LEU A 227 13.63 -0.18 -29.50
N SER A 228 13.24 0.71 -30.43
CA SER A 228 14.11 1.16 -31.53
C SER A 228 15.07 2.25 -31.07
N SER A 229 14.61 3.24 -30.30
CA SER A 229 15.43 4.38 -29.88
C SER A 229 16.58 4.00 -28.92
N ASP A 230 16.39 3.03 -28.04
CA ASP A 230 17.44 2.57 -27.12
C ASP A 230 18.51 1.72 -27.83
N ARG A 231 18.16 1.03 -28.91
CA ARG A 231 19.13 0.31 -29.75
C ARG A 231 19.92 1.27 -30.64
N GLU A 232 19.28 2.27 -31.20
CA GLU A 232 19.93 3.30 -32.00
C GLU A 232 20.85 4.17 -31.13
N ARG A 233 20.42 4.62 -29.96
CA ARG A 233 21.25 5.37 -29.01
C ARG A 233 22.46 4.60 -28.52
N LYS A 234 22.31 3.30 -28.22
CA LYS A 234 23.44 2.42 -27.86
C LYS A 234 24.35 2.07 -29.05
N ALA A 235 23.84 2.12 -30.27
CA ALA A 235 24.64 1.95 -31.49
C ALA A 235 25.45 3.22 -31.78
N GLU A 236 24.85 4.41 -31.62
CA GLU A 236 25.53 5.72 -31.74
C GLU A 236 26.58 5.93 -30.66
N GLU A 237 26.30 5.59 -29.40
CA GLU A 237 27.30 5.64 -28.32
C GLU A 237 28.48 4.66 -28.56
N LYS A 238 28.23 3.48 -29.15
CA LYS A 238 29.29 2.55 -29.53
C LYS A 238 30.07 3.01 -30.75
N ALA A 239 29.45 3.70 -31.70
CA ALA A 239 30.11 4.29 -32.86
C ALA A 239 31.02 5.47 -32.44
N ALA A 240 30.50 6.38 -31.63
CA ALA A 240 31.25 7.51 -31.08
C ALA A 240 32.43 7.08 -30.22
N ARG A 241 32.29 5.96 -29.46
CA ARG A 241 33.38 5.41 -28.65
C ARG A 241 34.45 4.67 -29.51
N LYS A 242 34.11 4.21 -30.72
CA LYS A 242 35.09 3.66 -31.67
C LYS A 242 35.90 4.73 -32.39
N GLU A 243 35.34 5.93 -32.62
CA GLU A 243 36.08 7.06 -33.22
C GLU A 243 37.09 7.70 -32.26
N GLN A 244 36.99 7.48 -30.97
CA GLN A 244 37.93 7.99 -29.96
C GLN A 244 39.10 7.06 -29.66
N ILE A 245 39.16 5.88 -30.28
CA ILE A 245 40.33 5.03 -30.20
C ILE A 245 41.33 5.50 -31.26
N VAL A 246 42.18 6.45 -30.91
CA VAL A 246 43.36 6.82 -31.67
C VAL A 246 44.26 5.59 -31.75
N VAL A 247 44.31 4.94 -32.92
CA VAL A 247 45.25 3.84 -33.18
C VAL A 247 46.64 4.50 -33.28
N PRO A 248 47.62 4.14 -32.41
CA PRO A 248 48.97 4.68 -32.54
C PRO A 248 49.56 4.27 -33.91
N GLU A 249 50.18 5.24 -34.59
CA GLU A 249 50.85 4.98 -35.86
C GLU A 249 51.96 3.93 -35.71
N PRO A 250 52.21 3.09 -36.72
CA PRO A 250 53.11 1.89 -36.59
C PRO A 250 54.60 2.21 -36.46
N PHE A 251 55.01 3.46 -36.29
CA PHE A 251 56.42 3.89 -36.24
C PHE A 251 56.85 4.71 -35.03
N GLU A 252 56.14 4.71 -33.92
CA GLU A 252 56.67 5.28 -32.66
C GLU A 252 57.71 4.34 -32.06
N GLN A 253 58.99 4.75 -32.12
CA GLN A 253 60.09 4.05 -31.51
C GLN A 253 59.86 3.82 -30.03
N LYS A 254 59.92 2.58 -29.57
CA LYS A 254 59.92 2.21 -28.16
C LYS A 254 61.00 2.98 -27.40
N ARG A 255 60.67 4.01 -26.68
CA ARG A 255 61.53 4.60 -25.65
C ARG A 255 61.76 3.56 -24.59
N GLN A 256 63.00 3.13 -24.43
CA GLN A 256 63.48 2.27 -23.35
C GLN A 256 63.16 2.97 -22.00
N VAL A 257 62.18 2.45 -21.31
CA VAL A 257 61.96 2.83 -19.90
C VAL A 257 63.00 2.08 -19.10
N LYS A 258 63.91 2.83 -18.47
CA LYS A 258 64.91 2.30 -17.56
C LYS A 258 64.25 1.53 -16.46
N GLU A 259 64.67 0.28 -16.27
CA GLU A 259 64.39 -0.52 -15.08
C GLU A 259 64.83 0.22 -13.81
N GLY A 260 63.96 0.34 -12.88
CA GLY A 260 64.30 0.85 -11.57
C GLY A 260 63.03 1.00 -10.70
N PHE A 261 62.51 -0.09 -10.22
CA PHE A 261 61.95 -0.22 -8.87
C PHE A 261 61.44 -1.65 -8.69
N ALA A 262 62.27 -2.44 -8.02
CA ALA A 262 61.89 -3.77 -7.55
C ALA A 262 60.73 -3.63 -6.54
N ARG A 263 59.53 -4.12 -6.93
CA ARG A 263 58.43 -4.33 -5.97
C ARG A 263 58.82 -5.53 -5.09
N GLN A 264 59.16 -5.26 -3.83
CA GLN A 264 59.19 -6.26 -2.77
C GLN A 264 57.73 -6.80 -2.62
N SER A 265 57.56 -8.05 -2.94
CA SER A 265 56.35 -8.82 -2.63
C SER A 265 56.33 -9.09 -1.14
N LEU A 266 55.40 -8.47 -0.41
CA LEU A 266 55.06 -8.87 0.96
C LEU A 266 54.42 -10.27 0.92
N PRO A 267 54.75 -11.16 1.84
CA PRO A 267 54.11 -12.47 1.90
C PRO A 267 52.65 -12.33 2.33
N VAL A 268 51.75 -12.87 1.50
CA VAL A 268 50.32 -12.99 1.83
C VAL A 268 50.21 -14.21 2.74
N GLU A 269 49.94 -13.99 4.03
CA GLU A 269 49.50 -15.06 4.91
C GLU A 269 48.09 -15.50 4.52
N PRO A 270 47.84 -16.82 4.46
CA PRO A 270 46.50 -17.32 4.15
C PRO A 270 45.55 -17.08 5.34
N PHE A 271 44.42 -16.45 5.08
CA PHE A 271 43.35 -16.32 6.06
C PHE A 271 42.93 -17.69 6.60
N PRO A 272 42.74 -17.85 7.91
CA PRO A 272 42.26 -19.09 8.49
C PRO A 272 40.82 -19.33 8.04
N ALA A 273 40.58 -20.48 7.43
CA ALA A 273 39.24 -20.94 7.13
C ALA A 273 38.42 -21.07 8.41
N ARG A 274 37.18 -20.53 8.39
CA ARG A 274 36.20 -20.59 9.49
C ARG A 274 35.97 -22.06 9.88
N ALA A 275 36.55 -22.47 10.97
CA ALA A 275 36.39 -23.81 11.57
C ALA A 275 35.09 -23.96 12.42
N GLU A 276 34.20 -22.95 12.44
CA GLU A 276 33.04 -22.97 13.35
C GLU A 276 31.78 -23.68 12.78
N GLU A 277 31.65 -23.82 11.48
CA GLU A 277 30.47 -24.52 10.91
C GLU A 277 30.54 -26.06 11.03
N CYS A 278 31.71 -26.61 11.23
CA CYS A 278 31.87 -28.07 11.28
C CYS A 278 31.61 -28.66 12.69
N GLN A 279 31.65 -27.85 13.76
CA GLN A 279 31.39 -28.37 15.12
C GLN A 279 29.91 -28.46 15.46
N PHE A 280 29.06 -27.57 14.91
CA PHE A 280 27.62 -27.59 15.15
C PHE A 280 26.96 -28.80 14.49
N SER A 281 27.36 -29.13 13.28
CA SER A 281 26.84 -30.28 12.53
C SER A 281 27.22 -31.64 13.15
N ARG A 282 28.39 -31.77 13.73
CA ARG A 282 28.80 -33.01 14.42
C ARG A 282 28.04 -33.20 15.74
N ARG A 283 27.84 -32.14 16.51
CA ARG A 283 27.14 -32.19 17.78
C ARG A 283 25.63 -32.49 17.62
N TRP A 284 25.03 -32.07 16.49
CA TRP A 284 23.64 -32.37 16.17
C TRP A 284 23.40 -33.86 15.83
N ASN A 285 24.36 -34.49 15.19
CA ASN A 285 24.25 -35.91 14.82
C ASN A 285 24.47 -36.87 15.98
N GLU A 286 25.17 -36.47 17.04
CA GLU A 286 25.45 -37.29 18.22
C GLU A 286 24.38 -37.22 19.34
N MET A 287 23.39 -36.31 19.19
CA MET A 287 22.36 -36.10 20.22
C MET A 287 21.18 -37.07 20.05
N ASP A 288 20.73 -37.63 21.16
CA ASP A 288 19.55 -38.50 21.25
C ASP A 288 18.25 -37.70 20.96
N THR A 289 17.20 -38.41 20.50
CA THR A 289 15.91 -37.86 20.06
C THR A 289 15.22 -37.04 21.16
N ALA A 290 15.44 -37.33 22.44
CA ALA A 290 14.91 -36.58 23.57
C ALA A 290 15.62 -35.24 23.77
N GLN A 291 16.93 -35.16 23.51
CA GLN A 291 17.73 -33.96 23.61
C GLN A 291 17.44 -32.95 22.44
N ARG A 292 17.22 -33.45 21.22
CA ARG A 292 16.81 -32.63 20.06
C ARG A 292 15.48 -31.94 20.30
N LYS A 293 14.51 -32.63 20.93
CA LYS A 293 13.19 -32.05 21.28
C LYS A 293 13.27 -30.97 22.36
N ARG A 294 14.25 -30.99 23.25
CA ARG A 294 14.44 -29.93 24.26
C ARG A 294 15.03 -28.66 23.66
N MET A 295 15.99 -28.75 22.75
CA MET A 295 16.57 -27.56 22.11
C MET A 295 15.58 -26.82 21.21
N CYS A 296 14.69 -27.52 20.51
CA CYS A 296 13.63 -26.88 19.70
C CYS A 296 12.55 -26.16 20.52
N ARG A 297 12.48 -26.32 21.84
CA ARG A 297 11.53 -25.59 22.70
C ARG A 297 12.06 -24.24 23.20
N PHE A 298 13.33 -23.96 23.07
CA PHE A 298 13.94 -22.67 23.47
C PHE A 298 14.11 -21.68 22.32
N SER A 299 13.71 -22.04 21.10
CA SER A 299 13.82 -21.22 19.89
C SER A 299 12.44 -20.79 19.34
N ARG A 300 11.48 -20.51 20.24
CA ARG A 300 10.20 -19.86 19.90
C ARG A 300 9.99 -18.62 20.74
#